data_f97b6f9b63f617ace2b7adf16e30a740
#
_entry.id   f97b6f9b63f617ace2b7adf16e30a740
#
_cell.length_a   1.000
_cell.length_b   1.000
_cell.length_c   1.000
_cell.angle_alpha   90.00
_cell.angle_beta   90.00
_cell.angle_gamma   90.00
#
_symmetry.space_group_name_H-M   'P 1'
#
loop_
_entity.id
_entity.type
_entity.pdbx_description
1 polymer ?
#
loop_
_entity_poly.entity_id
_entity_poly.type
_entity_poly.pdbx_seq_one_letter_code
_entity_poly.pdbx_strand_id
1 'polypeptide(L)'
;VGRFMIDLWSLDQTWGIKKQGLDDSPQSLLKTVFFNFSAIVFDFNKTRFYYGTDFVRFFNTRQMDVVYDSNPNIPLCIVNTCYYYKKYGLGVGLRLCLWVFINYISIEKMGHDRKELFDKVQMGHFGKVNIEYIVLKDFVLSCYQHFKSRRPISPCC
;
A
#
# COMPACT_ATOMS: atom_id res chain seq x y z
N VAL A 1 -22.25 8.16 -18.35
CA VAL A 1 -20.80 7.94 -18.58
C VAL A 1 -20.09 8.44 -17.32
N GLY A 2 -19.38 7.54 -16.61
CA GLY A 2 -18.63 7.90 -15.40
C GLY A 2 -17.50 8.88 -15.72
N ARG A 3 -17.20 9.78 -14.77
CA ARG A 3 -16.01 10.63 -14.84
C ARG A 3 -14.80 9.80 -14.41
N PHE A 4 -13.78 9.71 -15.28
CA PHE A 4 -12.48 9.16 -14.93
C PHE A 4 -11.56 10.30 -14.53
N MET A 5 -10.84 10.14 -13.43
CA MET A 5 -9.69 10.99 -13.08
C MET A 5 -8.43 10.32 -13.60
N ILE A 6 -7.58 11.10 -14.24
CA ILE A 6 -6.26 10.66 -14.73
C ILE A 6 -5.24 11.59 -14.11
N ASP A 7 -4.31 11.03 -13.33
CA ASP A 7 -3.18 11.77 -12.81
C ASP A 7 -2.04 11.72 -13.84
N LEU A 8 -1.46 12.87 -14.14
CA LEU A 8 -0.33 13.00 -15.06
C LEU A 8 0.86 13.61 -14.32
N TRP A 9 2.00 12.95 -14.41
CA TRP A 9 3.26 13.46 -13.90
C TRP A 9 4.43 12.94 -14.72
N SER A 10 5.58 13.61 -14.68
CA SER A 10 6.81 13.12 -15.31
C SER A 10 7.58 12.18 -14.38
N LEU A 11 8.32 11.22 -14.94
CA LEU A 11 9.07 10.22 -14.18
C LEU A 11 10.13 10.86 -13.27
N ASP A 12 10.79 11.90 -13.75
CA ASP A 12 11.79 12.66 -13.00
C ASP A 12 11.23 13.32 -11.73
N GLN A 13 9.91 13.49 -11.63
CA GLN A 13 9.24 14.03 -10.44
C GLN A 13 8.80 12.95 -9.46
N THR A 14 8.94 11.68 -9.82
CA THR A 14 8.57 10.57 -8.94
C THR A 14 9.48 10.52 -7.71
N TRP A 15 8.89 10.78 -6.54
CA TRP A 15 9.62 10.87 -5.27
C TRP A 15 10.50 9.63 -5.00
N GLY A 16 10.00 8.43 -5.23
CA GLY A 16 10.73 7.19 -5.00
C GLY A 16 11.93 7.02 -5.92
N ILE A 17 11.83 7.46 -7.19
CA ILE A 17 12.94 7.47 -8.15
C ILE A 17 14.04 8.40 -7.65
N LYS A 18 13.68 9.66 -7.32
CA LYS A 18 14.63 10.65 -6.77
C LYS A 18 15.31 10.16 -5.50
N LYS A 19 14.54 9.64 -4.55
CA LYS A 19 15.08 9.19 -3.25
C LYS A 19 16.05 8.03 -3.38
N GLN A 20 15.82 7.13 -4.34
CA GLN A 20 16.68 5.97 -4.57
C GLN A 20 17.79 6.22 -5.60
N GLY A 21 17.83 7.40 -6.24
CA GLY A 21 18.80 7.71 -7.30
C GLY A 21 18.67 6.79 -8.50
N LEU A 22 17.45 6.39 -8.85
CA LEU A 22 17.19 5.51 -9.99
C LEU A 22 17.09 6.32 -11.28
N ASP A 23 17.29 5.66 -12.40
CA ASP A 23 17.06 6.21 -13.74
C ASP A 23 15.56 6.43 -14.01
N ASP A 24 15.25 7.39 -14.88
CA ASP A 24 13.88 7.73 -15.28
C ASP A 24 13.37 6.70 -16.31
N SER A 25 13.08 5.50 -15.82
CA SER A 25 12.60 4.40 -16.65
C SER A 25 11.32 3.74 -16.10
N PRO A 26 10.49 3.11 -16.94
CA PRO A 26 9.34 2.33 -16.48
C PRO A 26 9.73 1.24 -15.47
N GLN A 27 10.91 0.65 -15.60
CA GLN A 27 11.41 -0.38 -14.70
C GLN A 27 11.71 0.19 -13.30
N SER A 28 12.17 1.44 -13.23
CA SER A 28 12.41 2.13 -11.96
C SER A 28 11.12 2.37 -11.19
N LEU A 29 10.01 2.68 -11.88
CA LEU A 29 8.71 2.81 -11.23
C LEU A 29 8.31 1.54 -10.47
N LEU A 30 8.60 0.36 -11.02
CA LEU A 30 8.24 -0.91 -10.36
C LEU A 30 8.87 -1.07 -8.98
N LYS A 31 10.00 -0.40 -8.72
CA LYS A 31 10.75 -0.46 -7.46
C LYS A 31 10.33 0.61 -6.45
N THR A 32 9.50 1.57 -6.87
CA THR A 32 9.13 2.74 -6.05
C THR A 32 7.70 2.71 -5.54
N VAL A 33 6.91 1.76 -6.00
CA VAL A 33 5.52 1.56 -5.53
C VAL A 33 5.50 0.91 -4.15
N PHE A 34 4.50 1.22 -3.36
CA PHE A 34 4.36 0.62 -2.04
C PHE A 34 3.86 -0.83 -2.14
N PHE A 35 2.77 -1.05 -2.85
CA PHE A 35 2.17 -2.40 -2.96
C PHE A 35 2.69 -3.17 -4.18
N ASN A 36 2.85 -4.49 -4.01
CA ASN A 36 3.24 -5.39 -5.08
C ASN A 36 2.24 -5.46 -6.25
N PHE A 37 0.94 -5.26 -6.01
CA PHE A 37 -0.05 -5.21 -7.08
C PHE A 37 0.06 -3.96 -7.98
N SER A 38 0.71 -2.92 -7.50
CA SER A 38 1.00 -1.70 -8.26
C SER A 38 2.33 -1.79 -9.03
N ALA A 39 3.10 -2.89 -8.86
CA ALA A 39 4.39 -3.07 -9.54
C ALA A 39 4.23 -3.57 -10.98
N ILE A 40 3.39 -2.85 -11.75
CA ILE A 40 3.13 -3.08 -13.17
C ILE A 40 2.95 -1.75 -13.89
N VAL A 41 3.56 -1.61 -15.07
CA VAL A 41 3.48 -0.41 -15.93
C VAL A 41 3.17 -0.84 -17.36
N PHE A 42 2.27 -0.13 -18.02
CA PHE A 42 2.02 -0.28 -19.45
C PHE A 42 2.70 0.85 -20.23
N ASP A 43 3.57 0.50 -21.15
CA ASP A 43 4.24 1.42 -22.07
C ASP A 43 3.44 1.52 -23.37
N PHE A 44 2.76 2.64 -23.56
CA PHE A 44 1.94 2.88 -24.75
C PHE A 44 2.77 2.96 -26.03
N ASN A 45 3.99 3.48 -25.99
CA ASN A 45 4.84 3.61 -27.16
C ASN A 45 5.34 2.26 -27.67
N LYS A 46 5.59 1.34 -26.75
CA LYS A 46 6.06 -0.03 -27.05
C LYS A 46 4.96 -1.07 -26.99
N THR A 47 3.73 -0.66 -26.65
CA THR A 47 2.54 -1.51 -26.53
C THR A 47 2.83 -2.77 -25.68
N ARG A 48 3.49 -2.60 -24.53
CA ARG A 48 3.85 -3.72 -23.66
C ARG A 48 3.79 -3.39 -22.18
N PHE A 49 3.59 -4.42 -21.37
CA PHE A 49 3.70 -4.34 -19.92
C PHE A 49 5.14 -4.57 -19.44
N TYR A 50 5.52 -3.83 -18.41
CA TYR A 50 6.66 -4.11 -17.54
C TYR A 50 6.12 -4.51 -16.19
N TYR A 51 6.61 -5.60 -15.63
CA TYR A 51 6.28 -6.07 -14.28
C TYR A 51 7.42 -6.91 -13.70
N GLY A 52 7.51 -6.93 -12.38
CA GLY A 52 8.52 -7.71 -11.67
C GLY A 52 7.94 -8.95 -10.99
N THR A 53 8.81 -9.68 -10.30
CA THR A 53 8.45 -10.89 -9.52
C THR A 53 7.42 -10.60 -8.43
N ASP A 54 7.43 -9.40 -7.86
CA ASP A 54 6.47 -8.99 -6.81
C ASP A 54 5.05 -8.92 -7.35
N PHE A 55 4.86 -8.37 -8.56
CA PHE A 55 3.55 -8.37 -9.22
C PHE A 55 3.10 -9.79 -9.58
N VAL A 56 4.00 -10.61 -10.14
CA VAL A 56 3.68 -12.02 -10.46
C VAL A 56 3.25 -12.79 -9.21
N ARG A 57 3.94 -12.58 -8.08
CA ARG A 57 3.56 -13.17 -6.79
C ARG A 57 2.15 -12.74 -6.38
N PHE A 58 1.85 -11.45 -6.42
CA PHE A 58 0.50 -10.95 -6.14
C PHE A 58 -0.55 -11.56 -7.07
N PHE A 59 -0.28 -11.60 -8.37
CA PHE A 59 -1.21 -12.14 -9.35
C PHE A 59 -1.60 -13.59 -9.04
N ASN A 60 -0.62 -14.41 -8.65
CA ASN A 60 -0.82 -15.83 -8.35
C ASN A 60 -1.44 -16.07 -6.96
N THR A 61 -1.15 -15.24 -5.97
CA THR A 61 -1.54 -15.50 -4.57
C THR A 61 -2.66 -14.62 -4.06
N ARG A 62 -2.96 -13.53 -4.75
CA ARG A 62 -3.89 -12.46 -4.31
C ARG A 62 -3.51 -11.88 -2.93
N GLN A 63 -2.24 -11.99 -2.55
CA GLN A 63 -1.69 -11.42 -1.32
C GLN A 63 -0.96 -10.12 -1.59
N MET A 64 -1.41 -9.05 -0.93
CA MET A 64 -0.69 -7.78 -0.90
C MET A 64 0.61 -7.94 -0.12
N ASP A 65 1.68 -7.38 -0.64
CA ASP A 65 2.94 -7.24 0.08
C ASP A 65 3.62 -5.91 -0.24
N VAL A 66 4.59 -5.52 0.60
CA VAL A 66 5.32 -4.27 0.41
C VAL A 66 6.47 -4.47 -0.56
N VAL A 67 6.63 -3.56 -1.53
CA VAL A 67 7.79 -3.47 -2.43
C VAL A 67 8.77 -2.44 -1.89
N TYR A 68 8.31 -1.19 -1.78
CA TYR A 68 9.12 -0.08 -1.27
C TYR A 68 8.51 0.46 0.03
N ASP A 69 9.19 0.25 1.15
CA ASP A 69 8.67 0.48 2.50
C ASP A 69 8.88 1.91 3.02
N SER A 70 9.68 2.73 2.33
CA SER A 70 9.99 4.10 2.75
C SER A 70 9.00 5.14 2.20
N ASN A 71 7.72 4.79 2.08
CA ASN A 71 6.69 5.72 1.64
C ASN A 71 6.49 6.83 2.69
N PRO A 72 6.46 8.13 2.29
CA PRO A 72 6.32 9.24 3.24
C PRO A 72 4.95 9.30 3.90
N ASN A 73 3.91 8.73 3.29
CA ASN A 73 2.55 8.74 3.84
C ASN A 73 2.20 7.40 4.51
N ILE A 74 2.92 7.10 5.60
CA ILE A 74 2.74 5.88 6.38
C ILE A 74 1.27 5.67 6.82
N PRO A 75 0.56 6.68 7.38
CA PRO A 75 -0.83 6.48 7.80
C PRO A 75 -1.75 6.08 6.65
N LEU A 76 -1.58 6.67 5.47
CA LEU A 76 -2.36 6.32 4.28
C LEU A 76 -2.06 4.88 3.82
N CYS A 77 -0.82 4.44 3.87
CA CYS A 77 -0.47 3.06 3.50
C CYS A 77 -1.12 2.04 4.45
N ILE A 78 -1.20 2.33 5.75
CA ILE A 78 -1.90 1.48 6.74
C ILE A 78 -3.40 1.42 6.42
N VAL A 79 -4.05 2.58 6.21
CA VAL A 79 -5.46 2.66 5.84
C VAL A 79 -5.75 1.91 4.54
N ASN A 80 -4.95 2.14 3.50
CA ASN A 80 -5.12 1.48 2.21
C ASN A 80 -4.97 -0.04 2.31
N THR A 81 -4.05 -0.54 3.15
CA THR A 81 -3.92 -1.98 3.39
C THR A 81 -5.20 -2.57 3.97
N CYS A 82 -5.76 -1.93 5.01
CA CYS A 82 -7.03 -2.35 5.60
C CYS A 82 -8.20 -2.24 4.60
N TYR A 83 -8.25 -1.13 3.84
CA TYR A 83 -9.29 -0.88 2.86
C TYR A 83 -9.30 -1.92 1.74
N TYR A 84 -8.15 -2.25 1.16
CA TYR A 84 -8.06 -3.25 0.10
C TYR A 84 -8.32 -4.67 0.60
N TYR A 85 -7.87 -5.00 1.81
CA TYR A 85 -8.22 -6.24 2.47
C TYR A 85 -9.75 -6.40 2.58
N LYS A 86 -10.45 -5.37 3.11
CA LYS A 86 -11.90 -5.45 3.34
C LYS A 86 -12.72 -5.35 2.06
N LYS A 87 -12.37 -4.42 1.18
CA LYS A 87 -13.20 -4.13 -0.01
C LYS A 87 -13.00 -5.12 -1.14
N TYR A 88 -11.77 -5.60 -1.32
CA TYR A 88 -11.44 -6.46 -2.46
C TYR A 88 -11.08 -7.89 -2.06
N GLY A 89 -11.16 -8.22 -0.77
CA GLY A 89 -10.82 -9.55 -0.27
C GLY A 89 -9.38 -9.95 -0.54
N LEU A 90 -8.44 -8.99 -0.57
CA LEU A 90 -7.02 -9.30 -0.81
C LEU A 90 -6.36 -9.80 0.47
N GLY A 91 -5.60 -10.89 0.39
CA GLY A 91 -4.79 -11.35 1.51
C GLY A 91 -3.65 -10.36 1.86
N VAL A 92 -3.08 -10.49 3.04
CA VAL A 92 -1.95 -9.66 3.50
C VAL A 92 -0.75 -10.55 3.80
N GLY A 93 0.38 -10.30 3.13
CA GLY A 93 1.62 -11.03 3.32
C GLY A 93 2.28 -10.71 4.68
N LEU A 94 3.14 -11.62 5.15
CA LEU A 94 3.76 -11.49 6.48
C LEU A 94 4.64 -10.24 6.62
N ARG A 95 5.35 -9.86 5.57
CA ARG A 95 6.19 -8.65 5.56
C ARG A 95 5.33 -7.40 5.71
N LEU A 96 4.21 -7.32 4.98
CA LEU A 96 3.28 -6.21 5.08
C LEU A 96 2.56 -6.18 6.45
N CYS A 97 2.19 -7.34 7.00
CA CYS A 97 1.65 -7.44 8.37
C CYS A 97 2.60 -6.83 9.40
N LEU A 98 3.88 -7.20 9.35
CA LEU A 98 4.90 -6.66 10.24
C LEU A 98 5.07 -5.15 10.03
N TRP A 99 5.15 -4.71 8.78
CA TRP A 99 5.29 -3.30 8.44
C TRP A 99 4.13 -2.46 8.99
N VAL A 100 2.89 -2.91 8.79
CA VAL A 100 1.68 -2.26 9.32
C VAL A 100 1.74 -2.13 10.84
N PHE A 101 2.05 -3.22 11.53
CA PHE A 101 2.10 -3.23 12.99
C PHE A 101 3.18 -2.29 13.55
N ILE A 102 4.42 -2.39 13.07
CA ILE A 102 5.53 -1.56 13.55
C ILE A 102 5.24 -0.08 13.34
N ASN A 103 4.76 0.30 12.14
CA ASN A 103 4.50 1.69 11.83
C ASN A 103 3.29 2.24 12.61
N TYR A 104 2.26 1.44 12.83
CA TYR A 104 1.13 1.84 13.68
C TYR A 104 1.57 2.14 15.13
N ILE A 105 2.43 1.29 15.72
CA ILE A 105 2.97 1.54 17.07
C ILE A 105 3.90 2.76 17.09
N SER A 106 4.69 2.99 16.03
CA SER A 106 5.57 4.15 15.94
C SER A 106 4.80 5.47 15.92
N ILE A 107 3.64 5.54 15.29
CA ILE A 107 2.74 6.71 15.31
C ILE A 107 2.30 7.04 16.75
N GLU A 108 1.99 6.04 17.57
CA GLU A 108 1.60 6.25 18.98
C GLU A 108 2.71 6.90 19.81
N LYS A 109 3.95 6.43 19.61
CA LYS A 109 5.10 6.95 20.34
C LYS A 109 5.43 8.41 20.02
N MET A 110 4.95 8.91 18.87
CA MET A 110 5.11 10.32 18.47
C MET A 110 4.08 11.25 19.12
N GLY A 111 3.18 10.75 19.97
CA GLY A 111 2.20 11.57 20.71
C GLY A 111 1.02 12.07 19.87
N HIS A 112 0.81 11.53 18.68
CA HIS A 112 -0.35 11.89 17.85
C HIS A 112 -1.61 11.15 18.30
N ASP A 113 -2.76 11.85 18.31
CA ASP A 113 -4.06 11.18 18.36
C ASP A 113 -4.23 10.38 17.07
N ARG A 114 -4.16 9.06 17.21
CA ARG A 114 -4.22 8.14 16.07
C ARG A 114 -5.55 8.22 15.33
N LYS A 115 -6.66 8.35 16.08
CA LYS A 115 -7.98 8.44 15.45
C LYS A 115 -8.06 9.67 14.55
N GLU A 116 -7.71 10.84 15.10
CA GLU A 116 -7.71 12.09 14.33
C GLU A 116 -6.79 12.02 13.11
N LEU A 117 -5.58 11.47 13.27
CA LEU A 117 -4.61 11.32 12.18
C LEU A 117 -5.15 10.44 11.05
N PHE A 118 -5.70 9.26 11.38
CA PHE A 118 -6.22 8.34 10.38
C PHE A 118 -7.51 8.86 9.72
N ASP A 119 -8.37 9.53 10.44
CA ASP A 119 -9.57 10.18 9.88
C ASP A 119 -9.17 11.30 8.91
N LYS A 120 -8.21 12.17 9.30
CA LYS A 120 -7.69 13.25 8.45
C LYS A 120 -7.07 12.74 7.15
N VAL A 121 -6.28 11.68 7.23
CA VAL A 121 -5.65 11.07 6.04
C VAL A 121 -6.71 10.51 5.09
N GLN A 122 -7.74 9.87 5.60
CA GLN A 122 -8.85 9.34 4.79
C GLN A 122 -9.66 10.47 4.16
N MET A 123 -9.99 11.52 4.92
CA MET A 123 -10.69 12.69 4.39
C MET A 123 -9.90 13.35 3.25
N GLY A 124 -8.58 13.51 3.41
CA GLY A 124 -7.72 14.09 2.37
C GLY A 124 -7.61 13.24 1.10
N HIS A 125 -7.63 11.92 1.24
CA HIS A 125 -7.43 11.01 0.10
C HIS A 125 -8.73 10.54 -0.55
N PHE A 126 -9.75 10.21 0.24
CA PHE A 126 -11.02 9.65 -0.26
C PHE A 126 -12.19 10.64 -0.22
N GLY A 127 -12.03 11.81 0.39
CA GLY A 127 -13.11 12.74 0.66
C GLY A 127 -14.06 12.29 1.77
N LYS A 128 -13.80 11.13 2.40
CA LYS A 128 -14.60 10.56 3.50
C LYS A 128 -13.80 9.53 4.29
N VAL A 129 -14.28 9.21 5.51
CA VAL A 129 -13.75 8.10 6.30
C VAL A 129 -14.40 6.80 5.80
N ASN A 130 -13.61 5.93 5.19
CA ASN A 130 -14.05 4.63 4.67
C ASN A 130 -13.86 3.49 5.68
N ILE A 131 -12.88 3.62 6.57
CA ILE A 131 -12.53 2.64 7.59
C ILE A 131 -12.61 3.32 8.95
N GLU A 132 -13.54 2.90 9.78
CA GLU A 132 -13.65 3.36 11.16
C GLU A 132 -12.40 2.99 11.95
N TYR A 133 -12.00 3.86 12.87
CA TYR A 133 -10.76 3.68 13.65
C TYR A 133 -10.74 2.36 14.43
N ILE A 134 -11.88 1.93 14.99
CA ILE A 134 -11.95 0.64 15.70
C ILE A 134 -11.66 -0.54 14.77
N VAL A 135 -12.19 -0.50 13.56
CA VAL A 135 -11.98 -1.53 12.52
C VAL A 135 -10.51 -1.56 12.09
N LEU A 136 -9.89 -0.37 11.93
CA LEU A 136 -8.46 -0.26 11.61
C LEU A 136 -7.59 -0.85 12.73
N LYS A 137 -7.91 -0.55 13.99
CA LYS A 137 -7.21 -1.09 15.16
C LYS A 137 -7.28 -2.61 15.22
N ASP A 138 -8.47 -3.19 15.03
CA ASP A 138 -8.66 -4.65 15.02
C ASP A 138 -7.89 -5.31 13.87
N PHE A 139 -7.87 -4.67 12.71
CA PHE A 139 -7.06 -5.13 11.56
C PHE A 139 -5.56 -5.13 11.90
N VAL A 140 -5.03 -4.09 12.52
CA VAL A 140 -3.61 -4.01 12.93
C VAL A 140 -3.27 -5.10 13.94
N LEU A 141 -4.15 -5.37 14.91
CA LEU A 141 -3.98 -6.48 15.86
C LEU A 141 -3.97 -7.84 15.15
N SER A 142 -4.84 -8.01 14.16
CA SER A 142 -4.86 -9.22 13.32
C SER A 142 -3.54 -9.38 12.55
N CYS A 143 -2.99 -8.30 11.98
CA CYS A 143 -1.67 -8.31 11.33
C CYS A 143 -0.57 -8.80 12.29
N TYR A 144 -0.56 -8.31 13.53
CA TYR A 144 0.40 -8.76 14.55
C TYR A 144 0.27 -10.26 14.86
N GLN A 145 -0.97 -10.74 15.07
CA GLN A 145 -1.23 -12.16 15.37
C GLN A 145 -0.80 -13.08 14.22
N HIS A 146 -1.11 -12.70 12.98
CA HIS A 146 -0.69 -13.45 11.79
C HIS A 146 0.82 -13.46 11.61
N PHE A 147 1.48 -12.33 11.83
CA PHE A 147 2.95 -12.28 11.84
C PHE A 147 3.53 -13.21 12.90
N LYS A 148 3.00 -13.19 14.13
CA LYS A 148 3.45 -14.05 15.24
C LYS A 148 3.23 -15.54 14.95
N SER A 149 2.12 -15.90 14.31
CA SER A 149 1.81 -17.29 13.91
C SER A 149 2.54 -17.74 12.64
N ARG A 150 3.29 -16.85 11.98
CA ARG A 150 3.93 -17.07 10.67
C ARG A 150 2.96 -17.48 9.56
N ARG A 151 1.71 -17.06 9.63
CA ARG A 151 0.69 -17.31 8.61
C ARG A 151 0.23 -15.99 8.00
N PRO A 152 0.12 -15.87 6.66
CA PRO A 152 -0.48 -14.69 6.05
C PRO A 152 -1.96 -14.58 6.40
N ILE A 153 -2.51 -13.37 6.36
CA ILE A 153 -3.96 -13.16 6.45
C ILE A 153 -4.56 -13.63 5.11
N SER A 154 -5.41 -14.64 5.19
CA SER A 154 -6.16 -15.12 4.01
C SER A 154 -7.18 -14.07 3.57
N PRO A 155 -7.55 -14.04 2.27
CA PRO A 155 -8.66 -13.24 1.79
C PRO A 155 -9.92 -13.48 2.62
N CYS A 156 -10.71 -12.44 2.87
CA CYS A 156 -12.07 -12.63 3.38
C CYS A 156 -12.89 -13.35 2.30
N CYS A 157 -13.48 -14.49 2.64
CA CYS A 157 -14.50 -15.15 1.84
C CYS A 157 -15.81 -14.35 1.87
#